data_b7e39940c182aa488796057bcfab15b0
#
_entry.id   b7e39940c182aa488796057bcfab15b0
#
_cell.length_a   1.000
_cell.length_b   1.000
_cell.length_c   1.000
_cell.angle_alpha   90.00
_cell.angle_beta   90.00
_cell.angle_gamma   90.00
#
_symmetry.space_group_name_H-M   'P 1'
#
loop_
_entity.id
_entity.type
_entity.pdbx_description
1 polymer ?
#
loop_
_entity_poly.entity_id
_entity_poly.type
_entity_poly.pdbx_seq_one_letter_code
_entity_poly.pdbx_strand_id
1 'polypeptide(L)'
;MQIYFAPLEGVTGYAFRRAHMRYFAPADKYFAPFYSPTREHVLPPRAARELDPVRNEGVSLVPQLLCRDPGDFIWAAKLLADMGYGEVNLNLGCPSGTVAAKGKGSGFLAFPEELEAFFGRIFSEPGMPRVSVKTRLGVEDPAEFAALLDIYRRFPISELIVHPRVRRDMYKLPARPEYFPEDGPWPLCYNGDVFTAETARALEARFPGMSALMLGRGAAANPALFSLIRGGGGVERQALRAFHDEIYDACCRDFGSAGSAMLRMKELWGYLRYLFPDSAKAMKRLAKTRRPEASVSAAADILGGERLEPAGAFSNT
;
A
#
# COMPACT_ATOMS: atom_id res chain seq x y z
N MET A 1 17.06 -8.79 3.28
CA MET A 1 16.19 -7.59 3.27
C MET A 1 14.72 -7.99 3.44
N GLN A 2 13.94 -7.25 4.23
CA GLN A 2 12.48 -7.47 4.36
C GLN A 2 11.73 -6.89 3.15
N ILE A 3 10.55 -7.45 2.82
CA ILE A 3 9.75 -6.98 1.69
C ILE A 3 8.30 -6.77 2.14
N TYR A 4 7.80 -5.54 1.99
CA TYR A 4 6.48 -5.12 2.47
C TYR A 4 5.48 -4.91 1.34
N PHE A 5 4.21 -5.10 1.64
CA PHE A 5 3.11 -4.76 0.73
C PHE A 5 2.56 -3.37 1.08
N ALA A 6 2.69 -2.43 0.14
CA ALA A 6 2.17 -1.06 0.30
C ALA A 6 0.63 -1.03 0.28
N PRO A 7 0.00 -0.10 1.02
CA PRO A 7 -1.42 0.11 0.92
C PRO A 7 -1.80 0.75 -0.43
N LEU A 8 -2.75 0.15 -1.13
CA LEU A 8 -3.39 0.71 -2.32
C LEU A 8 -4.89 0.83 -2.03
N GLU A 9 -5.36 2.08 -1.85
CA GLU A 9 -6.78 2.35 -1.59
C GLU A 9 -7.63 1.75 -2.70
N GLY A 10 -8.68 1.04 -2.30
CA GLY A 10 -9.55 0.37 -3.23
C GLY A 10 -9.11 -1.02 -3.70
N VAL A 11 -7.84 -1.40 -3.53
CA VAL A 11 -7.29 -2.66 -4.06
C VAL A 11 -6.84 -3.60 -2.95
N THR A 12 -5.91 -3.17 -2.09
CA THR A 12 -5.25 -4.05 -1.11
C THR A 12 -6.00 -4.12 0.23
N GLY A 13 -7.33 -4.26 0.20
CA GLY A 13 -8.16 -4.49 1.37
C GLY A 13 -7.90 -5.85 2.02
N TYR A 14 -8.56 -6.13 3.16
CA TYR A 14 -8.32 -7.35 3.93
C TYR A 14 -8.50 -8.63 3.10
N ALA A 15 -9.49 -8.68 2.20
CA ALA A 15 -9.73 -9.83 1.32
C ALA A 15 -8.54 -10.09 0.40
N PHE A 16 -7.97 -9.02 -0.18
CA PHE A 16 -6.78 -9.11 -1.01
C PHE A 16 -5.57 -9.61 -0.20
N ARG A 17 -5.31 -9.03 0.98
CA ARG A 17 -4.15 -9.41 1.81
C ARG A 17 -4.19 -10.87 2.25
N ARG A 18 -5.36 -11.36 2.67
CA ARG A 18 -5.55 -12.76 3.03
C ARG A 18 -5.35 -13.70 1.86
N ALA A 19 -5.97 -13.39 0.72
CA ALA A 19 -5.83 -14.20 -0.49
C ALA A 19 -4.36 -14.18 -0.98
N HIS A 20 -3.69 -13.00 -0.95
CA HIS A 20 -2.28 -12.93 -1.30
C HIS A 20 -1.41 -13.82 -0.41
N MET A 21 -1.57 -13.73 0.90
CA MET A 21 -0.82 -14.55 1.86
C MET A 21 -1.07 -16.06 1.65
N ARG A 22 -2.30 -16.44 1.25
CA ARG A 22 -2.69 -17.85 1.06
C ARG A 22 -2.12 -18.47 -0.21
N TYR A 23 -2.11 -17.71 -1.30
CA TYR A 23 -1.80 -18.25 -2.64
C TYR A 23 -0.43 -17.87 -3.17
N PHE A 24 0.26 -16.91 -2.54
CA PHE A 24 1.56 -16.42 -2.97
C PHE A 24 2.54 -16.34 -1.81
N ALA A 25 3.82 -16.08 -2.13
CA ALA A 25 4.82 -15.83 -1.10
C ALA A 25 4.44 -14.58 -0.29
N PRO A 26 4.27 -14.68 1.04
CA PRO A 26 3.78 -13.58 1.85
C PRO A 26 4.78 -12.43 1.93
N ALA A 27 4.26 -11.22 2.12
CA ALA A 27 5.05 -10.07 2.54
C ALA A 27 5.42 -10.21 4.03
N ASP A 28 6.55 -9.63 4.44
CA ASP A 28 6.96 -9.60 5.84
C ASP A 28 6.07 -8.65 6.67
N LYS A 29 5.56 -7.57 6.03
CA LYS A 29 4.48 -6.71 6.56
C LYS A 29 3.51 -6.33 5.44
N TYR A 30 2.23 -6.22 5.78
CA TYR A 30 1.18 -5.64 4.95
C TYR A 30 0.71 -4.35 5.59
N PHE A 31 0.53 -3.31 4.80
CA PHE A 31 -0.01 -2.05 5.29
C PHE A 31 -1.47 -1.90 4.84
N ALA A 32 -2.36 -1.57 5.79
CA ALA A 32 -3.76 -1.34 5.47
C ALA A 32 -3.93 -0.04 4.66
N PRO A 33 -4.88 0.04 3.73
CA PRO A 33 -5.39 1.32 3.27
C PRO A 33 -5.75 2.21 4.46
N PHE A 34 -5.43 3.50 4.35
CA PHE A 34 -5.48 4.38 5.50
C PHE A 34 -6.90 4.57 6.08
N TYR A 35 -6.98 4.64 7.39
CA TYR A 35 -8.11 5.18 8.12
C TYR A 35 -7.83 6.65 8.48
N SER A 36 -8.81 7.54 8.30
CA SER A 36 -8.71 8.94 8.72
C SER A 36 -9.62 9.18 9.93
N PRO A 37 -9.06 9.24 11.14
CA PRO A 37 -9.84 9.53 12.34
C PRO A 37 -10.44 10.93 12.29
N THR A 38 -11.52 11.12 13.02
CA THR A 38 -12.26 12.37 13.16
C THR A 38 -12.48 12.69 14.63
N ARG A 39 -12.86 13.93 14.94
CA ARG A 39 -13.10 14.42 16.31
C ARG A 39 -14.21 13.66 17.05
N GLU A 40 -15.08 12.96 16.34
CA GLU A 40 -16.13 12.13 16.94
C GLU A 40 -15.57 10.88 17.61
N HIS A 41 -14.30 10.53 17.33
CA HIS A 41 -13.60 9.36 17.89
C HIS A 41 -14.41 8.06 17.73
N VAL A 42 -14.95 7.84 16.54
CA VAL A 42 -15.71 6.65 16.17
C VAL A 42 -15.00 5.92 15.05
N LEU A 43 -14.82 4.61 15.20
CA LEU A 43 -14.31 3.76 14.11
C LEU A 43 -15.47 3.39 13.18
N PRO A 44 -15.51 3.92 11.93
CA PRO A 44 -16.62 3.63 11.01
C PRO A 44 -16.68 2.15 10.64
N PRO A 45 -17.87 1.60 10.32
CA PRO A 45 -18.02 0.16 9.99
C PRO A 45 -17.10 -0.33 8.89
N ARG A 46 -16.78 0.51 7.89
CA ARG A 46 -15.82 0.16 6.83
C ARG A 46 -14.41 -0.03 7.40
N ALA A 47 -13.95 0.91 8.23
CA ALA A 47 -12.62 0.84 8.85
C ALA A 47 -12.55 -0.31 9.88
N ALA A 48 -13.61 -0.48 10.68
CA ALA A 48 -13.70 -1.60 11.63
C ALA A 48 -13.56 -2.94 10.92
N ARG A 49 -14.26 -3.15 9.80
CA ARG A 49 -14.16 -4.37 8.99
C ARG A 49 -12.76 -4.55 8.37
N GLU A 50 -12.16 -3.46 7.87
CA GLU A 50 -10.86 -3.47 7.23
C GLU A 50 -9.73 -3.82 8.21
N LEU A 51 -9.87 -3.36 9.46
CA LEU A 51 -8.87 -3.49 10.52
C LEU A 51 -9.25 -4.56 11.56
N ASP A 52 -10.30 -5.35 11.34
CA ASP A 52 -10.69 -6.44 12.22
C ASP A 52 -9.58 -7.51 12.29
N PRO A 53 -9.00 -7.81 13.47
CA PRO A 53 -7.95 -8.82 13.62
C PRO A 53 -8.36 -10.20 13.13
N VAL A 54 -9.63 -10.58 13.31
CA VAL A 54 -10.15 -11.89 12.85
C VAL A 54 -10.13 -11.96 11.31
N ARG A 55 -10.48 -10.86 10.63
CA ARG A 55 -10.43 -10.79 9.17
C ARG A 55 -9.01 -10.72 8.62
N ASN A 56 -8.05 -10.34 9.44
CA ASN A 56 -6.64 -10.27 9.11
C ASN A 56 -5.80 -11.36 9.80
N GLU A 57 -6.44 -12.44 10.26
CA GLU A 57 -5.75 -13.53 10.93
C GLU A 57 -4.59 -14.09 10.08
N GLY A 58 -3.42 -14.23 10.70
CA GLY A 58 -2.18 -14.65 10.05
C GLY A 58 -1.46 -13.56 9.24
N VAL A 59 -2.11 -12.43 8.94
CA VAL A 59 -1.50 -11.32 8.21
C VAL A 59 -0.71 -10.43 9.17
N SER A 60 0.59 -10.25 8.94
CA SER A 60 1.41 -9.24 9.65
C SER A 60 0.98 -7.84 9.21
N LEU A 61 -0.14 -7.34 9.76
CA LEU A 61 -0.76 -6.08 9.35
C LEU A 61 -0.28 -4.91 10.18
N VAL A 62 0.08 -3.82 9.50
CA VAL A 62 0.30 -2.49 10.09
C VAL A 62 -0.85 -1.57 9.65
N PRO A 63 -1.74 -1.16 10.57
CA PRO A 63 -2.76 -0.16 10.29
C PRO A 63 -2.14 1.18 9.91
N GLN A 64 -2.67 1.85 8.89
CA GLN A 64 -2.19 3.16 8.47
C GLN A 64 -3.21 4.25 8.81
N LEU A 65 -2.75 5.34 9.43
CA LEU A 65 -3.55 6.49 9.82
C LEU A 65 -3.24 7.70 8.94
N LEU A 66 -4.28 8.38 8.48
CA LEU A 66 -4.20 9.63 7.73
C LEU A 66 -4.73 10.77 8.60
N CYS A 67 -3.86 11.47 9.33
CA CYS A 67 -4.24 12.46 10.31
C CYS A 67 -3.32 13.68 10.28
N ARG A 68 -3.83 14.83 10.72
CA ARG A 68 -3.07 16.06 11.01
C ARG A 68 -3.28 16.54 12.44
N ASP A 69 -4.37 16.13 13.08
CA ASP A 69 -4.64 16.44 14.48
C ASP A 69 -3.98 15.39 15.37
N PRO A 70 -3.12 15.77 16.33
CA PRO A 70 -2.44 14.82 17.20
C PRO A 70 -3.38 14.10 18.18
N GLY A 71 -4.46 14.75 18.64
CA GLY A 71 -5.46 14.14 19.52
C GLY A 71 -6.22 13.01 18.83
N ASP A 72 -6.67 13.27 17.61
CA ASP A 72 -7.33 12.25 16.77
C ASP A 72 -6.40 11.08 16.45
N PHE A 73 -5.10 11.38 16.20
CA PHE A 73 -4.10 10.33 15.93
C PHE A 73 -3.87 9.47 17.18
N ILE A 74 -3.67 10.09 18.35
CA ILE A 74 -3.45 9.39 19.62
C ILE A 74 -4.62 8.48 19.96
N TRP A 75 -5.86 9.00 19.85
CA TRP A 75 -7.05 8.20 20.07
C TRP A 75 -7.08 6.95 19.15
N ALA A 76 -6.90 7.15 17.85
CA ALA A 76 -6.94 6.06 16.89
C ALA A 76 -5.80 5.05 17.10
N ALA A 77 -4.59 5.51 17.44
CA ALA A 77 -3.45 4.65 17.70
C ALA A 77 -3.66 3.77 18.94
N LYS A 78 -4.20 4.34 20.03
CA LYS A 78 -4.55 3.59 21.25
C LYS A 78 -5.66 2.57 20.99
N LEU A 79 -6.72 2.96 20.27
CA LEU A 79 -7.77 2.03 19.86
C LEU A 79 -7.21 0.84 19.08
N LEU A 80 -6.29 1.08 18.15
CA LEU A 80 -5.65 0.02 17.37
C LEU A 80 -4.72 -0.85 18.24
N ALA A 81 -4.04 -0.25 19.21
CA ALA A 81 -3.26 -1.01 20.20
C ALA A 81 -4.14 -1.93 21.05
N ASP A 82 -5.32 -1.46 21.49
CA ASP A 82 -6.32 -2.27 22.21
C ASP A 82 -6.87 -3.42 21.35
N MET A 83 -6.90 -3.24 20.02
CA MET A 83 -7.23 -4.32 19.06
C MET A 83 -6.08 -5.32 18.85
N GLY A 84 -4.90 -5.11 19.46
CA GLY A 84 -3.74 -5.99 19.38
C GLY A 84 -2.66 -5.58 18.36
N TYR A 85 -2.77 -4.41 17.73
CA TYR A 85 -1.74 -3.92 16.80
C TYR A 85 -0.57 -3.26 17.54
N GLY A 86 0.62 -3.87 17.46
CA GLY A 86 1.84 -3.34 18.11
C GLY A 86 2.50 -2.17 17.38
N GLU A 87 2.02 -1.82 16.19
CA GLU A 87 2.53 -0.74 15.34
C GLU A 87 1.39 -0.07 14.57
N VAL A 88 1.48 1.25 14.43
CA VAL A 88 0.65 2.04 13.50
C VAL A 88 1.56 2.85 12.57
N ASN A 89 1.08 3.13 11.38
CA ASN A 89 1.84 3.90 10.39
C ASN A 89 1.17 5.25 10.12
N LEU A 90 1.92 6.35 10.21
CA LEU A 90 1.45 7.68 9.80
C LEU A 90 1.64 7.86 8.28
N ASN A 91 0.55 8.21 7.59
CA ASN A 91 0.59 8.52 6.16
C ASN A 91 0.90 10.01 5.92
N LEU A 92 2.12 10.28 5.45
CA LEU A 92 2.57 11.59 4.94
C LEU A 92 2.86 11.54 3.43
N GLY A 93 2.31 10.52 2.73
CA GLY A 93 2.64 10.28 1.32
C GLY A 93 1.47 10.34 0.34
N CYS A 94 0.20 10.31 0.79
CA CYS A 94 -0.96 10.31 -0.10
C CYS A 94 -1.03 11.63 -0.90
N PRO A 95 -0.92 11.59 -2.26
CA PRO A 95 -0.89 12.80 -3.07
C PRO A 95 -2.28 13.24 -3.55
N SER A 96 -3.35 12.54 -3.15
CA SER A 96 -4.74 12.85 -3.57
C SER A 96 -5.08 14.31 -3.29
N GLY A 97 -5.62 15.03 -4.27
CA GLY A 97 -5.99 16.43 -4.13
C GLY A 97 -6.98 16.67 -2.99
N THR A 98 -7.95 15.77 -2.80
CA THR A 98 -8.94 15.86 -1.70
C THR A 98 -8.34 15.65 -0.31
N VAL A 99 -7.26 14.87 -0.22
CA VAL A 99 -6.50 14.64 1.01
C VAL A 99 -5.58 15.83 1.29
N ALA A 100 -4.81 16.23 0.29
CA ALA A 100 -3.83 17.31 0.41
C ALA A 100 -4.48 18.67 0.67
N ALA A 101 -5.66 18.96 0.11
CA ALA A 101 -6.42 20.19 0.38
C ALA A 101 -6.84 20.32 1.86
N LYS A 102 -6.90 19.19 2.60
CA LYS A 102 -7.16 19.17 4.05
C LYS A 102 -5.86 19.20 4.87
N GLY A 103 -4.71 19.43 4.25
CA GLY A 103 -3.40 19.39 4.89
C GLY A 103 -3.03 18.02 5.45
N LYS A 104 -3.61 16.92 4.93
CA LYS A 104 -3.31 15.54 5.34
C LYS A 104 -2.45 14.83 4.28
N GLY A 105 -1.86 13.68 4.64
CA GLY A 105 -0.98 12.94 3.74
C GLY A 105 0.20 13.80 3.29
N SER A 106 0.55 13.80 2.00
CA SER A 106 1.63 14.65 1.48
C SER A 106 1.32 16.16 1.54
N GLY A 107 0.07 16.56 1.79
CA GLY A 107 -0.30 17.94 2.05
C GLY A 107 0.22 18.45 3.40
N PHE A 108 0.45 17.56 4.37
CA PHE A 108 0.99 17.94 5.68
C PHE A 108 2.47 18.34 5.59
N LEU A 109 3.20 17.87 4.58
CA LEU A 109 4.61 18.21 4.35
C LEU A 109 4.84 19.69 4.02
N ALA A 110 3.78 20.44 3.66
CA ALA A 110 3.83 21.90 3.46
C ALA A 110 3.92 22.68 4.78
N PHE A 111 3.81 22.02 5.94
CA PHE A 111 3.72 22.65 7.26
C PHE A 111 4.73 22.01 8.23
N PRO A 112 6.06 22.18 8.01
CA PRO A 112 7.09 21.48 8.77
C PRO A 112 7.04 21.80 10.28
N GLU A 113 6.77 23.04 10.67
CA GLU A 113 6.65 23.43 12.07
C GLU A 113 5.46 22.75 12.78
N GLU A 114 4.31 22.66 12.10
CA GLU A 114 3.15 21.96 12.63
C GLU A 114 3.40 20.44 12.69
N LEU A 115 4.12 19.88 11.71
CA LEU A 115 4.52 18.49 11.68
C LEU A 115 5.44 18.16 12.86
N GLU A 116 6.39 19.03 13.17
CA GLU A 116 7.27 18.89 14.34
C GLU A 116 6.48 18.92 15.63
N ALA A 117 5.58 19.90 15.79
CA ALA A 117 4.70 20.00 16.95
C ALA A 117 3.78 18.76 17.10
N PHE A 118 3.26 18.24 15.99
CA PHE A 118 2.49 17.00 15.94
C PHE A 118 3.31 15.82 16.47
N PHE A 119 4.52 15.63 16.00
CA PHE A 119 5.41 14.57 16.52
C PHE A 119 5.74 14.76 17.99
N GLY A 120 6.05 15.99 18.43
CA GLY A 120 6.29 16.29 19.83
C GLY A 120 5.11 15.86 20.71
N ARG A 121 3.88 16.11 20.27
CA ARG A 121 2.68 15.75 21.02
C ARG A 121 2.42 14.23 21.04
N ILE A 122 2.52 13.54 19.90
CA ILE A 122 2.22 12.10 19.85
C ILE A 122 3.30 11.25 20.55
N PHE A 123 4.57 11.64 20.46
CA PHE A 123 5.67 10.89 21.09
C PHE A 123 5.84 11.21 22.59
N SER A 124 5.24 12.30 23.10
CA SER A 124 5.16 12.56 24.55
C SER A 124 3.99 11.82 25.23
N GLU A 125 3.07 11.25 24.46
CA GLU A 125 1.89 10.56 24.99
C GLU A 125 2.26 9.15 25.48
N PRO A 126 1.98 8.79 26.76
CA PRO A 126 2.26 7.46 27.28
C PRO A 126 1.33 6.39 26.66
N GLY A 127 1.83 5.16 26.56
CA GLY A 127 1.04 4.01 26.10
C GLY A 127 0.78 3.99 24.59
N MET A 128 1.53 4.76 23.80
CA MET A 128 1.45 4.69 22.34
C MET A 128 2.07 3.38 21.83
N PRO A 129 1.47 2.75 20.79
CA PRO A 129 2.15 1.70 20.03
C PRO A 129 3.36 2.27 19.28
N ARG A 130 4.17 1.41 18.69
CA ARG A 130 5.23 1.89 17.77
C ARG A 130 4.62 2.68 16.62
N VAL A 131 5.25 3.79 16.26
CA VAL A 131 4.79 4.65 15.17
C VAL A 131 5.84 4.67 14.08
N SER A 132 5.51 4.07 12.93
CA SER A 132 6.29 4.23 11.69
C SER A 132 5.70 5.34 10.81
N VAL A 133 6.53 5.88 9.91
CA VAL A 133 6.13 6.98 9.03
C VAL A 133 6.32 6.59 7.58
N LYS A 134 5.30 6.81 6.75
CA LYS A 134 5.41 6.68 5.30
C LYS A 134 5.29 8.05 4.65
N THR A 135 6.38 8.54 4.04
CA THR A 135 6.51 9.90 3.51
C THR A 135 6.83 9.98 2.03
N ARG A 136 6.72 11.18 1.48
CA ARG A 136 7.34 11.63 0.23
C ARG A 136 8.45 12.63 0.53
N LEU A 137 9.16 13.09 -0.54
CA LEU A 137 10.27 14.04 -0.42
C LEU A 137 9.82 15.47 -0.06
N GLY A 138 8.56 15.77 -0.22
CA GLY A 138 8.00 17.11 -0.02
C GLY A 138 6.80 17.34 -0.93
N VAL A 139 6.49 18.60 -1.18
CA VAL A 139 5.33 19.06 -1.95
C VAL A 139 5.70 19.39 -3.40
N GLU A 140 6.68 20.25 -3.61
CA GLU A 140 7.05 20.81 -4.92
C GLU A 140 8.48 20.45 -5.34
N ASP A 141 9.44 20.48 -4.40
CA ASP A 141 10.87 20.30 -4.66
C ASP A 141 11.46 19.16 -3.80
N PRO A 142 12.22 18.22 -4.38
CA PRO A 142 12.92 17.19 -3.63
C PRO A 142 13.87 17.73 -2.54
N ALA A 143 14.41 18.95 -2.70
CA ALA A 143 15.26 19.59 -1.71
C ALA A 143 14.55 19.87 -0.37
N GLU A 144 13.20 19.93 -0.36
CA GLU A 144 12.39 20.06 0.87
C GLU A 144 12.64 18.87 1.83
N PHE A 145 13.10 17.73 1.30
CA PHE A 145 13.29 16.53 2.08
C PHE A 145 14.36 16.66 3.16
N ALA A 146 15.38 17.47 2.95
CA ALA A 146 16.44 17.69 3.94
C ALA A 146 15.86 18.24 5.27
N ALA A 147 15.02 19.26 5.18
CA ALA A 147 14.35 19.84 6.34
C ALA A 147 13.39 18.85 7.02
N LEU A 148 12.67 18.04 6.23
CA LEU A 148 11.80 17.00 6.77
C LEU A 148 12.59 15.89 7.48
N LEU A 149 13.74 15.47 6.94
CA LEU A 149 14.63 14.50 7.59
C LEU A 149 15.15 15.02 8.94
N ASP A 150 15.49 16.30 9.03
CA ASP A 150 15.94 16.90 10.28
C ASP A 150 14.85 16.89 11.35
N ILE A 151 13.58 17.06 10.96
CA ILE A 151 12.45 16.87 11.85
C ILE A 151 12.34 15.40 12.28
N TYR A 152 12.33 14.46 11.33
CA TYR A 152 12.17 13.03 11.64
C TYR A 152 13.27 12.52 12.59
N ARG A 153 14.51 12.98 12.45
CA ARG A 153 15.66 12.59 13.30
C ARG A 153 15.49 12.93 14.77
N ARG A 154 14.63 13.89 15.12
CA ARG A 154 14.39 14.32 16.51
C ARG A 154 13.42 13.42 17.27
N PHE A 155 12.75 12.47 16.58
CA PHE A 155 11.68 11.67 17.18
C PHE A 155 11.96 10.16 17.07
N PRO A 156 11.45 9.35 18.04
CA PRO A 156 11.66 7.90 18.08
C PRO A 156 10.71 7.18 17.11
N ILE A 157 10.76 7.54 15.84
CA ILE A 157 10.05 6.86 14.74
C ILE A 157 10.56 5.43 14.67
N SER A 158 9.66 4.44 14.61
CA SER A 158 10.06 3.03 14.61
C SER A 158 10.59 2.55 13.24
N GLU A 159 10.21 3.20 12.15
CA GLU A 159 10.68 2.92 10.78
C GLU A 159 10.29 4.09 9.86
N LEU A 160 11.19 4.48 8.95
CA LEU A 160 10.91 5.52 7.95
C LEU A 160 10.80 4.89 6.56
N ILE A 161 9.61 4.98 5.96
CA ILE A 161 9.32 4.49 4.62
C ILE A 161 9.28 5.69 3.67
N VAL A 162 10.24 5.75 2.74
CA VAL A 162 10.38 6.90 1.83
C VAL A 162 9.95 6.53 0.41
N HIS A 163 8.99 7.28 -0.12
CA HIS A 163 8.65 7.27 -1.53
C HIS A 163 9.35 8.48 -2.19
N PRO A 164 10.46 8.27 -2.93
CA PRO A 164 11.28 9.37 -3.43
C PRO A 164 10.66 10.08 -4.65
N ARG A 165 9.50 10.68 -4.41
CA ARG A 165 8.76 11.63 -5.26
C ARG A 165 8.25 12.78 -4.40
N VAL A 166 8.10 13.97 -4.96
CA VAL A 166 7.30 15.03 -4.33
C VAL A 166 5.80 14.81 -4.60
N ARG A 167 4.94 15.52 -3.87
CA ARG A 167 3.48 15.42 -4.08
C ARG A 167 3.08 15.74 -5.51
N ARG A 168 3.62 16.81 -6.09
CA ARG A 168 3.34 17.31 -7.44
C ARG A 168 3.58 16.27 -8.54
N ASP A 169 4.56 15.39 -8.37
CA ASP A 169 4.87 14.33 -9.34
C ASP A 169 3.72 13.33 -9.48
N MET A 170 2.90 13.17 -8.45
CA MET A 170 1.90 12.09 -8.38
C MET A 170 2.55 10.72 -8.66
N TYR A 171 2.28 10.17 -9.87
CA TYR A 171 2.92 8.99 -10.46
C TYR A 171 3.35 9.24 -11.91
N LYS A 172 3.34 10.49 -12.36
CA LYS A 172 3.66 10.88 -13.74
C LYS A 172 5.17 10.88 -14.01
N LEU A 173 5.95 11.27 -13.02
CA LEU A 173 7.42 11.25 -13.11
C LEU A 173 7.97 10.00 -12.40
N PRO A 174 9.14 9.49 -12.79
CA PRO A 174 9.78 8.35 -12.11
C PRO A 174 10.15 8.69 -10.66
N ALA A 175 10.29 7.68 -9.81
CA ALA A 175 10.91 7.84 -8.50
C ALA A 175 12.38 8.29 -8.66
N ARG A 176 12.87 9.06 -7.69
CA ARG A 176 14.22 9.63 -7.66
C ARG A 176 15.06 8.99 -6.55
N PRO A 177 15.63 7.79 -6.79
CA PRO A 177 16.37 7.06 -5.76
C PRO A 177 17.53 7.84 -5.15
N GLU A 178 18.11 8.80 -5.88
CA GLU A 178 19.19 9.68 -5.41
C GLU A 178 18.83 10.53 -4.19
N TYR A 179 17.55 10.69 -3.88
CA TYR A 179 17.06 11.39 -2.68
C TYR A 179 16.67 10.42 -1.54
N PHE A 180 16.86 9.11 -1.72
CA PHE A 180 16.65 8.18 -0.63
C PHE A 180 17.79 8.29 0.38
N PRO A 181 17.51 8.43 1.69
CA PRO A 181 18.56 8.62 2.69
C PRO A 181 19.43 7.35 2.81
N GLU A 182 20.72 7.53 2.91
CA GLU A 182 21.68 6.43 3.05
C GLU A 182 21.74 5.92 4.49
N ASP A 183 21.44 6.79 5.48
CA ASP A 183 21.46 6.50 6.90
C ASP A 183 20.33 7.22 7.68
N GLY A 184 20.14 6.79 8.92
CA GLY A 184 19.21 7.41 9.86
C GLY A 184 19.17 6.63 11.19
N PRO A 185 18.58 7.20 12.25
CA PRO A 185 18.46 6.51 13.55
C PRO A 185 17.39 5.40 13.56
N TRP A 186 16.70 5.19 12.45
CA TRP A 186 15.61 4.22 12.26
C TRP A 186 15.93 3.26 11.12
N PRO A 187 15.29 2.08 11.08
CA PRO A 187 15.23 1.25 9.89
C PRO A 187 14.67 2.05 8.70
N LEU A 188 15.31 1.94 7.54
CA LEU A 188 14.94 2.61 6.32
C LEU A 188 14.25 1.65 5.36
N CYS A 189 13.09 2.04 4.83
CA CYS A 189 12.36 1.29 3.82
C CYS A 189 12.18 2.13 2.55
N TYR A 190 12.66 1.61 1.41
CA TYR A 190 12.45 2.24 0.11
C TYR A 190 11.07 1.85 -0.46
N ASN A 191 10.34 2.82 -1.01
CA ASN A 191 9.10 2.57 -1.71
C ASN A 191 9.02 3.39 -3.01
N GLY A 192 9.13 2.77 -4.17
CA GLY A 192 8.97 3.48 -5.46
C GLY A 192 9.41 2.66 -6.67
N ASP A 193 8.53 2.52 -7.65
CA ASP A 193 8.77 1.95 -8.99
C ASP A 193 9.51 0.59 -9.03
N VAL A 194 9.24 -0.26 -8.05
CA VAL A 194 9.76 -1.62 -8.03
C VAL A 194 8.73 -2.54 -8.70
N PHE A 195 9.02 -2.93 -9.93
CA PHE A 195 8.12 -3.71 -10.77
C PHE A 195 8.68 -5.08 -11.15
N THR A 196 9.99 -5.28 -10.98
CA THR A 196 10.69 -6.52 -11.30
C THR A 196 11.68 -6.90 -10.21
N ALA A 197 12.09 -8.17 -10.19
CA ALA A 197 13.12 -8.65 -9.28
C ALA A 197 14.49 -8.01 -9.55
N GLU A 198 14.79 -7.67 -10.81
CA GLU A 198 16.03 -6.98 -11.20
C GLU A 198 16.09 -5.58 -10.58
N THR A 199 14.98 -4.83 -10.64
CA THR A 199 14.90 -3.50 -10.00
C THR A 199 15.08 -3.60 -8.50
N ALA A 200 14.50 -4.62 -7.86
CA ALA A 200 14.65 -4.84 -6.42
C ALA A 200 16.13 -5.11 -6.04
N ARG A 201 16.81 -6.01 -6.78
CA ARG A 201 18.24 -6.30 -6.57
C ARG A 201 19.14 -5.09 -6.82
N ALA A 202 18.86 -4.31 -7.85
CA ALA A 202 19.61 -3.07 -8.15
C ALA A 202 19.51 -2.04 -7.00
N LEU A 203 18.31 -1.88 -6.40
CA LEU A 203 18.11 -1.01 -5.25
C LEU A 203 18.81 -1.54 -3.99
N GLU A 204 18.74 -2.85 -3.74
CA GLU A 204 19.43 -3.48 -2.61
C GLU A 204 20.95 -3.29 -2.70
N ALA A 205 21.52 -3.47 -3.90
CA ALA A 205 22.94 -3.23 -4.15
C ALA A 205 23.33 -1.74 -4.00
N ARG A 206 22.43 -0.82 -4.40
CA ARG A 206 22.67 0.62 -4.30
C ARG A 206 22.59 1.15 -2.87
N PHE A 207 21.70 0.58 -2.05
CA PHE A 207 21.43 1.03 -0.69
C PHE A 207 21.62 -0.10 0.33
N PRO A 208 22.87 -0.48 0.64
CA PRO A 208 23.16 -1.61 1.54
C PRO A 208 22.65 -1.40 2.98
N GLY A 209 22.44 -0.16 3.39
CA GLY A 209 21.83 0.21 4.68
C GLY A 209 20.29 0.13 4.71
N MET A 210 19.65 -0.16 3.59
CA MET A 210 18.20 -0.28 3.49
C MET A 210 17.72 -1.57 4.18
N SER A 211 16.83 -1.45 5.16
CA SER A 211 16.30 -2.59 5.93
C SER A 211 15.17 -3.31 5.19
N ALA A 212 14.39 -2.57 4.41
CA ALA A 212 13.21 -3.10 3.75
C ALA A 212 12.92 -2.44 2.40
N LEU A 213 12.16 -3.16 1.57
CA LEU A 213 11.64 -2.70 0.29
C LEU A 213 10.11 -2.83 0.30
N MET A 214 9.40 -1.73 0.04
CA MET A 214 7.93 -1.74 0.00
C MET A 214 7.43 -1.72 -1.44
N LEU A 215 6.64 -2.73 -1.80
CA LEU A 215 6.06 -2.92 -3.13
C LEU A 215 4.59 -2.48 -3.14
N GLY A 216 4.19 -1.72 -4.15
CA GLY A 216 2.79 -1.32 -4.34
C GLY A 216 2.25 -1.86 -5.66
N ARG A 217 2.21 -1.01 -6.68
CA ARG A 217 1.66 -1.30 -8.01
C ARG A 217 2.27 -2.54 -8.66
N GLY A 218 3.58 -2.75 -8.50
CA GLY A 218 4.26 -3.95 -9.01
C GLY A 218 3.69 -5.23 -8.41
N ALA A 219 3.52 -5.28 -7.09
CA ALA A 219 2.98 -6.44 -6.40
C ALA A 219 1.46 -6.63 -6.63
N ALA A 220 0.71 -5.55 -6.85
CA ALA A 220 -0.69 -5.66 -7.24
C ALA A 220 -0.85 -6.18 -8.69
N ALA A 221 0.09 -5.83 -9.57
CA ALA A 221 0.11 -6.30 -10.96
C ALA A 221 0.61 -7.75 -11.07
N ASN A 222 1.61 -8.10 -10.27
CA ASN A 222 2.15 -9.46 -10.18
C ASN A 222 2.22 -9.91 -8.71
N PRO A 223 1.22 -10.65 -8.22
CA PRO A 223 1.19 -11.11 -6.83
C PRO A 223 2.36 -12.04 -6.47
N ALA A 224 3.02 -12.67 -7.44
CA ALA A 224 4.22 -13.50 -7.21
C ALA A 224 5.53 -12.69 -7.18
N LEU A 225 5.48 -11.34 -7.26
CA LEU A 225 6.70 -10.51 -7.27
C LEU A 225 7.56 -10.72 -6.02
N PHE A 226 6.96 -10.99 -4.87
CA PHE A 226 7.68 -11.36 -3.62
C PHE A 226 8.47 -12.66 -3.79
N SER A 227 7.88 -13.66 -4.45
CA SER A 227 8.55 -14.92 -4.78
C SER A 227 9.72 -14.69 -5.74
N LEU A 228 9.48 -13.95 -6.82
CA LEU A 228 10.50 -13.63 -7.83
C LEU A 228 11.71 -12.89 -7.23
N ILE A 229 11.49 -11.93 -6.33
CA ILE A 229 12.57 -11.21 -5.64
C ILE A 229 13.37 -12.15 -4.76
N ARG A 230 12.73 -13.12 -4.09
CA ARG A 230 13.37 -14.14 -3.25
C ARG A 230 13.96 -15.30 -4.05
N GLY A 231 13.97 -15.24 -5.39
CA GLY A 231 14.53 -16.28 -6.27
C GLY A 231 13.61 -17.46 -6.55
N GLY A 232 12.31 -17.35 -6.20
CA GLY A 232 11.29 -18.37 -6.49
C GLY A 232 10.59 -18.18 -7.84
N GLY A 233 9.52 -18.94 -8.04
CA GLY A 233 8.73 -18.94 -9.28
C GLY A 233 7.82 -17.74 -9.43
N GLY A 234 7.37 -17.51 -10.68
CA GLY A 234 6.35 -16.53 -11.03
C GLY A 234 4.92 -17.02 -10.77
N VAL A 235 3.95 -16.31 -11.34
CA VAL A 235 2.52 -16.62 -11.14
C VAL A 235 2.13 -17.94 -11.78
N GLU A 236 1.54 -18.83 -11.00
CA GLU A 236 0.86 -20.03 -11.49
C GLU A 236 -0.63 -19.73 -11.73
N ARG A 237 -1.15 -20.21 -12.88
CA ARG A 237 -2.53 -19.94 -13.29
C ARG A 237 -3.59 -20.39 -12.27
N GLN A 238 -3.41 -21.57 -11.70
CA GLN A 238 -4.35 -22.11 -10.72
C GLN A 238 -4.38 -21.25 -9.44
N ALA A 239 -3.20 -20.84 -8.93
CA ALA A 239 -3.08 -19.97 -7.78
C ALA A 239 -3.70 -18.59 -8.05
N LEU A 240 -3.46 -18.01 -9.25
CA LEU A 240 -4.05 -16.74 -9.66
C LEU A 240 -5.58 -16.81 -9.72
N ARG A 241 -6.12 -17.91 -10.24
CA ARG A 241 -7.57 -18.12 -10.31
C ARG A 241 -8.17 -18.20 -8.90
N ALA A 242 -7.59 -19.01 -8.03
CA ALA A 242 -8.07 -19.15 -6.65
C ALA A 242 -7.98 -17.83 -5.86
N PHE A 243 -6.89 -17.08 -6.04
CA PHE A 243 -6.72 -15.73 -5.50
C PHE A 243 -7.82 -14.77 -5.97
N HIS A 244 -8.08 -14.72 -7.29
CA HIS A 244 -9.11 -13.88 -7.87
C HIS A 244 -10.50 -14.22 -7.34
N ASP A 245 -10.85 -15.51 -7.31
CA ASP A 245 -12.18 -15.99 -6.94
C ASP A 245 -12.44 -15.75 -5.43
N GLU A 246 -11.43 -15.97 -4.56
CA GLU A 246 -11.55 -15.67 -3.12
C GLU A 246 -11.82 -14.18 -2.86
N ILE A 247 -11.14 -13.28 -3.58
CA ILE A 247 -11.37 -11.83 -3.46
C ILE A 247 -12.78 -11.46 -3.96
N TYR A 248 -13.22 -12.02 -5.08
CA TYR A 248 -14.56 -11.78 -5.63
C TYR A 248 -15.64 -12.19 -4.63
N ASP A 249 -15.54 -13.40 -4.07
CA ASP A 249 -16.48 -13.93 -3.09
C ASP A 249 -16.52 -13.07 -1.80
N ALA A 250 -15.37 -12.64 -1.33
CA ALA A 250 -15.30 -11.73 -0.18
C ALA A 250 -15.97 -10.38 -0.49
N CYS A 251 -15.75 -9.83 -1.68
CA CYS A 251 -16.41 -8.61 -2.12
C CYS A 251 -17.94 -8.76 -2.22
N CYS A 252 -18.44 -9.90 -2.71
CA CYS A 252 -19.87 -10.18 -2.76
C CYS A 252 -20.47 -10.21 -1.36
N ARG A 253 -19.82 -10.86 -0.40
CA ARG A 253 -20.27 -10.89 1.00
C ARG A 253 -20.29 -9.52 1.66
N ASP A 254 -19.23 -8.72 1.44
CA ASP A 254 -19.04 -7.44 2.14
C ASP A 254 -19.92 -6.31 1.60
N PHE A 255 -20.13 -6.26 0.30
CA PHE A 255 -20.89 -5.18 -0.33
C PHE A 255 -22.36 -5.51 -0.54
N GLY A 256 -22.78 -6.75 -0.23
CA GLY A 256 -24.16 -7.20 -0.34
C GLY A 256 -24.73 -7.17 -1.77
N SER A 257 -23.87 -6.92 -2.77
CA SER A 257 -24.27 -6.93 -4.19
C SER A 257 -23.13 -7.33 -5.12
N ALA A 258 -23.47 -8.18 -6.09
CA ALA A 258 -22.53 -8.57 -7.16
C ALA A 258 -22.08 -7.37 -8.03
N GLY A 259 -22.93 -6.33 -8.13
CA GLY A 259 -22.59 -5.10 -8.86
C GLY A 259 -21.44 -4.33 -8.22
N SER A 260 -21.47 -4.16 -6.89
CA SER A 260 -20.39 -3.50 -6.15
C SER A 260 -19.12 -4.34 -6.16
N ALA A 261 -19.23 -5.67 -6.02
CA ALA A 261 -18.11 -6.60 -6.16
C ALA A 261 -17.46 -6.49 -7.54
N MET A 262 -18.24 -6.47 -8.61
CA MET A 262 -17.75 -6.28 -9.99
C MET A 262 -16.93 -4.99 -10.14
N LEU A 263 -17.37 -3.87 -9.59
CA LEU A 263 -16.63 -2.61 -9.67
C LEU A 263 -15.26 -2.72 -8.96
N ARG A 264 -15.24 -3.35 -7.81
CA ARG A 264 -14.00 -3.59 -7.05
C ARG A 264 -13.04 -4.51 -7.83
N MET A 265 -13.55 -5.57 -8.42
CA MET A 265 -12.74 -6.48 -9.23
C MET A 265 -12.18 -5.80 -10.48
N LYS A 266 -12.89 -4.85 -11.08
CA LYS A 266 -12.34 -4.07 -12.20
C LYS A 266 -11.13 -3.21 -11.81
N GLU A 267 -11.10 -2.67 -10.59
CA GLU A 267 -9.92 -1.97 -10.08
C GLU A 267 -8.73 -2.94 -9.96
N LEU A 268 -8.95 -4.15 -9.45
CA LEU A 268 -7.92 -5.20 -9.39
C LEU A 268 -7.44 -5.60 -10.79
N TRP A 269 -8.35 -5.80 -11.73
CA TRP A 269 -8.01 -6.14 -13.14
C TRP A 269 -7.23 -5.02 -13.83
N GLY A 270 -7.34 -3.77 -13.40
CA GLY A 270 -6.48 -2.68 -13.84
C GLY A 270 -4.98 -2.97 -13.60
N TYR A 271 -4.68 -3.79 -12.59
CA TYR A 271 -3.33 -4.27 -12.29
C TYR A 271 -3.05 -5.64 -12.90
N LEU A 272 -3.88 -6.66 -12.68
CA LEU A 272 -3.64 -8.03 -13.14
C LEU A 272 -3.49 -8.16 -14.66
N ARG A 273 -3.98 -7.20 -15.43
CA ARG A 273 -3.83 -7.17 -16.90
C ARG A 273 -2.39 -7.32 -17.40
N TYR A 274 -1.41 -6.90 -16.59
CA TYR A 274 0.01 -6.98 -16.96
C TYR A 274 0.55 -8.43 -16.97
N LEU A 275 -0.20 -9.37 -16.39
CA LEU A 275 0.08 -10.80 -16.51
C LEU A 275 -0.42 -11.42 -17.85
N PHE A 276 -1.16 -10.66 -18.65
CA PHE A 276 -1.81 -11.15 -19.89
C PHE A 276 -1.53 -10.19 -21.04
N PRO A 277 -0.29 -10.14 -21.57
CA PRO A 277 0.14 -9.13 -22.54
C PRO A 277 -0.67 -9.14 -23.84
N ASP A 278 -1.14 -10.32 -24.27
CA ASP A 278 -1.85 -10.50 -25.55
C ASP A 278 -3.39 -10.35 -25.43
N SER A 279 -3.90 -10.01 -24.26
CA SER A 279 -5.33 -10.05 -23.93
C SER A 279 -6.09 -8.73 -24.12
N ALA A 280 -5.58 -7.76 -24.88
CA ALA A 280 -6.16 -6.42 -24.99
C ALA A 280 -7.67 -6.41 -25.35
N LYS A 281 -8.13 -7.31 -26.24
CA LYS A 281 -9.54 -7.44 -26.63
C LYS A 281 -10.39 -7.97 -25.47
N ALA A 282 -9.91 -9.00 -24.76
CA ALA A 282 -10.60 -9.59 -23.61
C ALA A 282 -10.66 -8.61 -22.43
N MET A 283 -9.57 -7.88 -22.16
CA MET A 283 -9.52 -6.81 -21.14
C MET A 283 -10.50 -5.67 -21.47
N LYS A 284 -10.57 -5.26 -22.73
CA LYS A 284 -11.55 -4.24 -23.15
C LYS A 284 -13.00 -4.71 -22.96
N ARG A 285 -13.28 -5.99 -23.22
CA ARG A 285 -14.58 -6.61 -22.96
C ARG A 285 -14.89 -6.56 -21.47
N LEU A 286 -13.98 -7.04 -20.61
CA LEU A 286 -14.11 -7.03 -19.14
C LEU A 286 -14.39 -5.60 -18.60
N ALA A 287 -13.60 -4.63 -19.03
CA ALA A 287 -13.75 -3.24 -18.59
C ALA A 287 -15.12 -2.63 -18.93
N LYS A 288 -15.71 -3.01 -20.09
CA LYS A 288 -16.99 -2.50 -20.58
C LYS A 288 -18.21 -3.23 -20.04
N THR A 289 -18.07 -4.39 -19.39
CA THR A 289 -19.21 -5.13 -18.84
C THR A 289 -19.96 -4.27 -17.81
N ARG A 290 -21.29 -4.36 -17.82
CA ARG A 290 -22.18 -3.69 -16.85
C ARG A 290 -22.98 -4.67 -16.01
N ARG A 291 -22.96 -5.95 -16.38
CA ARG A 291 -23.63 -7.06 -15.69
C ARG A 291 -22.62 -7.91 -14.96
N PRO A 292 -22.83 -8.25 -13.69
CA PRO A 292 -21.91 -9.06 -12.91
C PRO A 292 -21.58 -10.40 -13.56
N GLU A 293 -22.58 -11.12 -14.09
CA GLU A 293 -22.39 -12.44 -14.71
C GLU A 293 -21.49 -12.34 -15.95
N ALA A 294 -21.68 -11.30 -16.77
CA ALA A 294 -20.83 -11.06 -17.94
C ALA A 294 -19.38 -10.69 -17.53
N SER A 295 -19.20 -10.03 -16.38
CA SER A 295 -17.88 -9.72 -15.83
C SER A 295 -17.17 -10.98 -15.34
N VAL A 296 -17.88 -11.84 -14.61
CA VAL A 296 -17.36 -13.13 -14.14
C VAL A 296 -16.95 -14.01 -15.32
N SER A 297 -17.84 -14.14 -16.35
CA SER A 297 -17.52 -14.89 -17.56
C SER A 297 -16.28 -14.33 -18.27
N ALA A 298 -16.18 -13.01 -18.43
CA ALA A 298 -15.03 -12.40 -19.08
C ALA A 298 -13.73 -12.61 -18.31
N ALA A 299 -13.77 -12.56 -16.97
CA ALA A 299 -12.63 -12.86 -16.12
C ALA A 299 -12.21 -14.34 -16.24
N ALA A 300 -13.19 -15.26 -16.24
CA ALA A 300 -12.95 -16.69 -16.38
C ALA A 300 -12.29 -17.03 -17.75
N ASP A 301 -12.74 -16.37 -18.84
CA ASP A 301 -12.15 -16.53 -20.16
C ASP A 301 -10.67 -16.07 -20.19
N ILE A 302 -10.36 -14.95 -19.53
CA ILE A 302 -8.97 -14.46 -19.44
C ILE A 302 -8.12 -15.43 -18.62
N LEU A 303 -8.59 -15.81 -17.42
CA LEU A 303 -7.87 -16.70 -16.51
C LEU A 303 -7.69 -18.12 -17.09
N GLY A 304 -8.61 -18.58 -17.95
CA GLY A 304 -8.57 -19.91 -18.54
C GLY A 304 -7.88 -20.00 -19.90
N GLY A 305 -8.03 -18.97 -20.76
CA GLY A 305 -7.69 -19.04 -22.18
C GLY A 305 -6.56 -18.14 -22.65
N GLU A 306 -6.35 -16.98 -22.02
CA GLU A 306 -5.32 -16.05 -22.48
C GLU A 306 -3.91 -16.49 -22.03
N ARG A 307 -2.89 -16.11 -22.82
CA ARG A 307 -1.50 -16.37 -22.46
C ARG A 307 -1.16 -15.68 -21.16
N LEU A 308 -0.70 -16.46 -20.17
CA LEU A 308 -0.18 -15.95 -18.90
C LEU A 308 1.34 -15.72 -19.01
N GLU A 309 1.80 -14.53 -18.61
CA GLU A 309 3.21 -14.21 -18.44
C GLU A 309 3.53 -14.25 -16.94
N PRO A 310 4.15 -15.33 -16.42
CA PRO A 310 4.34 -15.52 -14.96
C PRO A 310 5.18 -14.46 -14.28
N ALA A 311 6.09 -13.82 -15.04
CA ALA A 311 6.93 -12.71 -14.57
C ALA A 311 6.45 -11.35 -15.09
N GLY A 312 5.22 -11.25 -15.58
CA GLY A 312 4.65 -10.02 -16.12
C GLY A 312 4.77 -8.86 -15.12
N ALA A 313 5.23 -7.69 -15.62
CA ALA A 313 5.55 -6.54 -14.79
C ALA A 313 4.66 -5.34 -15.12
N PHE A 314 4.33 -4.57 -14.09
CA PHE A 314 3.63 -3.28 -14.23
C PHE A 314 4.45 -2.32 -15.12
N SER A 315 3.76 -1.54 -15.96
CA SER A 315 4.35 -0.45 -16.74
C SER A 315 3.63 0.87 -16.43
N ASN A 316 4.39 1.95 -16.37
CA ASN A 316 3.86 3.32 -16.24
C ASN A 316 3.41 3.93 -17.58
N THR A 317 3.45 3.14 -18.69
CA THR A 317 3.04 3.60 -20.04
C THR A 317 1.54 3.59 -20.21
#